data_142e151ac4e3027c152b2d547a471bf8
#
_entry.id   142e151ac4e3027c152b2d547a471bf8
#
_cell.length_a   1.000
_cell.length_b   1.000
_cell.length_c   1.000
_cell.angle_alpha   90.00
_cell.angle_beta   90.00
_cell.angle_gamma   90.00
#
_symmetry.space_group_name_H-M   'P 1'
#
loop_
_entity.id
_entity.type
_entity.pdbx_description
1 polymer ?
#
loop_
_entity_poly.entity_id
_entity_poly.type
_entity_poly.pdbx_seq_one_letter_code
_entity_poly.pdbx_strand_id
1 'polypeptide(L)'
;MSEYIEVKSPSNLKVIGKVKRMSKDEVRGEIEEAYKGFELISKLPLYKRTKILRKVSEILEREQERLARLLAIEAGKPIRDARVEVLRASRVFRQSAEEAAIVLEGKNYRVDAYEYPMNNENRIVISSREPIGVVTSILPFNFPINSFAHKVAPAIAVGNSVVVKPSISTPLSSIEMKKILVEAGLPDSAVRVVTGYSNEIGDEVITHPLVGLITFTGSTQTGLSIASKAVSLGKRIIMELGGSDPIIVLEDSNIDRAASIAVKARYEYAGQNCNAGKRIIVREEIADKFINAFREKAKMLKVGDPLDETTDVGPVINNESAKKLNDVIEDAKAKGGDIEVLSKGPETGYFFPLTLINNANLDMLALKTEVFGPIAPIVRVKSDEEAISVANSTEYGLQSAIFTNDLNRALKISRELKFGAVIINDSTRLRWDSLPFGGFKKSGIGREGVRDTMLEMTENKLIAITLV
;
A
#
# COMPACT_ATOMS: atom_id res chain seq x y z
N MET A 1 7.33 0.47 -32.71
CA MET A 1 6.53 0.76 -31.51
C MET A 1 6.90 2.17 -31.04
N SER A 2 5.99 2.91 -30.39
CA SER A 2 6.30 4.26 -29.88
C SER A 2 7.41 4.20 -28.83
N GLU A 3 8.39 5.09 -28.92
CA GLU A 3 9.49 5.26 -27.95
C GLU A 3 8.99 5.79 -26.59
N TYR A 4 7.80 6.41 -26.57
CA TYR A 4 7.21 7.02 -25.40
C TYR A 4 5.82 6.45 -25.12
N ILE A 5 5.45 6.44 -23.82
CA ILE A 5 4.14 6.10 -23.33
C ILE A 5 3.45 7.37 -22.86
N GLU A 6 2.25 7.61 -23.38
CA GLU A 6 1.42 8.74 -22.95
C GLU A 6 0.77 8.45 -21.58
N VAL A 7 0.88 9.40 -20.68
CA VAL A 7 0.19 9.41 -19.40
C VAL A 7 -1.05 10.29 -19.55
N LYS A 8 -2.22 9.72 -19.23
CA LYS A 8 -3.51 10.41 -19.39
C LYS A 8 -4.20 10.57 -18.03
N SER A 9 -4.82 11.72 -17.83
CA SER A 9 -5.65 11.95 -16.65
C SER A 9 -6.92 11.10 -16.72
N PRO A 10 -7.28 10.35 -15.67
CA PRO A 10 -8.51 9.55 -15.64
C PRO A 10 -9.78 10.40 -15.59
N SER A 11 -9.70 11.67 -15.19
CA SER A 11 -10.86 12.55 -15.05
C SER A 11 -11.34 13.15 -16.38
N ASN A 12 -10.43 13.40 -17.31
CA ASN A 12 -10.77 14.09 -18.58
C ASN A 12 -10.08 13.49 -19.82
N LEU A 13 -9.33 12.40 -19.66
CA LEU A 13 -8.64 11.63 -20.70
C LEU A 13 -7.55 12.40 -21.46
N LYS A 14 -7.22 13.62 -21.03
CA LYS A 14 -6.17 14.44 -21.66
C LYS A 14 -4.80 13.87 -21.34
N VAL A 15 -3.88 13.96 -22.32
CA VAL A 15 -2.46 13.65 -22.13
C VAL A 15 -1.85 14.72 -21.22
N ILE A 16 -1.26 14.29 -20.12
CA ILE A 16 -0.64 15.14 -19.09
C ILE A 16 0.88 15.04 -19.07
N GLY A 17 1.42 14.04 -19.76
CA GLY A 17 2.86 13.84 -19.88
C GLY A 17 3.18 12.63 -20.74
N LYS A 18 4.47 12.41 -20.95
CA LYS A 18 5.00 11.23 -21.64
C LYS A 18 6.20 10.70 -20.88
N VAL A 19 6.34 9.39 -20.81
CA VAL A 19 7.50 8.73 -20.21
C VAL A 19 8.14 7.79 -21.22
N LYS A 20 9.43 7.56 -21.10
CA LYS A 20 10.18 6.68 -21.99
C LYS A 20 9.65 5.25 -21.85
N ARG A 21 9.46 4.55 -22.96
CA ARG A 21 9.23 3.11 -23.00
C ARG A 21 10.58 2.43 -23.08
N MET A 22 11.13 2.10 -21.92
CA MET A 22 12.46 1.52 -21.83
C MET A 22 12.47 0.07 -22.33
N SER A 23 13.53 -0.29 -23.01
CA SER A 23 13.86 -1.67 -23.39
C SER A 23 14.43 -2.45 -22.21
N LYS A 24 14.54 -3.77 -22.33
CA LYS A 24 15.18 -4.63 -21.31
C LYS A 24 16.65 -4.23 -21.10
N ASP A 25 17.38 -3.91 -22.16
CA ASP A 25 18.80 -3.55 -22.06
C ASP A 25 18.99 -2.20 -21.35
N GLU A 26 18.10 -1.23 -21.62
CA GLU A 26 18.10 0.03 -20.86
C GLU A 26 17.79 -0.17 -19.39
N VAL A 27 16.81 -1.02 -19.05
CA VAL A 27 16.51 -1.36 -17.66
C VAL A 27 17.69 -2.06 -17.00
N ARG A 28 18.38 -2.96 -17.70
CA ARG A 28 19.62 -3.60 -17.22
C ARG A 28 20.68 -2.57 -16.87
N GLY A 29 20.93 -1.61 -17.78
CA GLY A 29 21.85 -0.50 -17.53
C GLY A 29 21.46 0.34 -16.31
N GLU A 30 20.15 0.60 -16.10
CA GLU A 30 19.68 1.31 -14.91
C GLU A 30 19.92 0.53 -13.59
N ILE A 31 19.81 -0.81 -13.62
CA ILE A 31 20.11 -1.65 -12.45
C ILE A 31 21.63 -1.67 -12.18
N GLU A 32 22.45 -1.71 -13.21
CA GLU A 32 23.92 -1.63 -13.06
C GLU A 32 24.35 -0.28 -12.50
N GLU A 33 23.71 0.83 -12.94
CA GLU A 33 23.94 2.15 -12.33
C GLU A 33 23.46 2.19 -10.87
N ALA A 34 22.33 1.55 -10.53
CA ALA A 34 21.88 1.45 -9.15
C ALA A 34 22.87 0.67 -8.28
N TYR A 35 23.57 -0.34 -8.84
CA TYR A 35 24.60 -1.06 -8.10
C TYR A 35 25.81 -0.17 -7.78
N LYS A 36 26.26 0.67 -8.73
CA LYS A 36 27.26 1.71 -8.45
C LYS A 36 26.79 2.69 -7.37
N GLY A 37 25.49 3.03 -7.40
CA GLY A 37 24.85 3.83 -6.36
C GLY A 37 24.89 3.16 -4.99
N PHE A 38 24.68 1.85 -4.93
CA PHE A 38 24.82 1.07 -3.71
C PHE A 38 26.25 1.14 -3.13
N GLU A 39 27.28 1.00 -3.97
CA GLU A 39 28.68 1.11 -3.52
C GLU A 39 29.01 2.47 -2.92
N LEU A 40 28.31 3.52 -3.35
CA LEU A 40 28.45 4.87 -2.79
C LEU A 40 27.68 5.02 -1.48
N ILE A 41 26.37 4.66 -1.46
CA ILE A 41 25.50 4.95 -0.34
C ILE A 41 25.74 4.03 0.86
N SER A 42 26.16 2.78 0.65
CA SER A 42 26.51 1.85 1.73
C SER A 42 27.71 2.33 2.55
N LYS A 43 28.64 3.04 1.91
CA LYS A 43 29.81 3.66 2.57
C LYS A 43 29.51 5.05 3.14
N LEU A 44 28.35 5.65 2.82
CA LEU A 44 28.00 6.97 3.32
C LEU A 44 27.65 6.87 4.82
N PRO A 45 28.29 7.67 5.69
CA PRO A 45 27.98 7.66 7.12
C PRO A 45 26.48 7.85 7.38
N LEU A 46 25.96 7.16 8.40
CA LEU A 46 24.51 7.17 8.72
C LEU A 46 23.97 8.60 8.87
N TYR A 47 24.71 9.50 9.55
CA TYR A 47 24.26 10.88 9.75
C TYR A 47 24.05 11.64 8.42
N LYS A 48 24.81 11.31 7.36
CA LYS A 48 24.65 11.91 6.03
C LYS A 48 23.40 11.39 5.35
N ARG A 49 23.13 10.07 5.42
CA ARG A 49 21.89 9.47 4.89
C ARG A 49 20.65 10.04 5.58
N THR A 50 20.67 10.11 6.92
CA THR A 50 19.53 10.66 7.69
C THR A 50 19.33 12.16 7.43
N LYS A 51 20.41 12.93 7.22
CA LYS A 51 20.31 14.35 6.81
C LYS A 51 19.63 14.51 5.45
N ILE A 52 19.97 13.67 4.48
CA ILE A 52 19.29 13.65 3.16
C ILE A 52 17.79 13.37 3.33
N LEU A 53 17.43 12.34 4.09
CA LEU A 53 16.02 11.96 4.30
C LEU A 53 15.22 13.07 4.99
N ARG A 54 15.77 13.75 5.99
CA ARG A 54 15.13 14.92 6.61
C ARG A 54 14.93 16.05 5.61
N LYS A 55 15.92 16.32 4.77
CA LYS A 55 15.81 17.34 3.72
C LYS A 55 14.73 16.98 2.68
N VAL A 56 14.59 15.69 2.32
CA VAL A 56 13.48 15.23 1.47
C VAL A 56 12.14 15.53 2.13
N SER A 57 11.99 15.24 3.43
CA SER A 57 10.77 15.56 4.19
C SER A 57 10.43 17.07 4.11
N GLU A 58 11.41 17.93 4.32
CA GLU A 58 11.25 19.40 4.23
C GLU A 58 10.83 19.85 2.82
N ILE A 59 11.44 19.27 1.77
CA ILE A 59 11.09 19.58 0.38
C ILE A 59 9.67 19.13 0.08
N LEU A 60 9.26 17.94 0.51
CA LEU A 60 7.89 17.44 0.32
C LEU A 60 6.85 18.34 1.00
N GLU A 61 7.12 18.85 2.20
CA GLU A 61 6.25 19.80 2.88
C GLU A 61 6.16 21.13 2.10
N ARG A 62 7.29 21.66 1.60
CA ARG A 62 7.33 22.88 0.79
C ARG A 62 6.59 22.72 -0.54
N GLU A 63 6.72 21.56 -1.19
CA GLU A 63 6.17 21.28 -2.52
C GLU A 63 4.78 20.60 -2.44
N GLN A 64 4.16 20.54 -1.26
CA GLN A 64 2.93 19.77 -1.02
C GLN A 64 1.84 20.06 -2.03
N GLU A 65 1.54 21.35 -2.27
CA GLU A 65 0.45 21.72 -3.17
C GLU A 65 0.73 21.34 -4.63
N ARG A 66 1.96 21.53 -5.10
CA ARG A 66 2.36 21.17 -6.46
C ARG A 66 2.25 19.65 -6.69
N LEU A 67 2.74 18.86 -5.74
CA LEU A 67 2.68 17.39 -5.81
C LEU A 67 1.26 16.87 -5.65
N ALA A 68 0.44 17.49 -4.80
CA ALA A 68 -0.96 17.13 -4.64
C ALA A 68 -1.75 17.39 -5.94
N ARG A 69 -1.50 18.50 -6.63
CA ARG A 69 -2.11 18.76 -7.95
C ARG A 69 -1.67 17.73 -9.00
N LEU A 70 -0.39 17.33 -9.00
CA LEU A 70 0.08 16.25 -9.87
C LEU A 70 -0.67 14.96 -9.58
N LEU A 71 -0.82 14.55 -8.32
CA LEU A 71 -1.59 13.37 -7.91
C LEU A 71 -3.06 13.44 -8.34
N ALA A 72 -3.69 14.59 -8.15
CA ALA A 72 -5.09 14.78 -8.53
C ALA A 72 -5.28 14.60 -10.05
N ILE A 73 -4.36 15.11 -10.86
CA ILE A 73 -4.42 15.02 -12.32
C ILE A 73 -4.04 13.62 -12.81
N GLU A 74 -2.98 13.01 -12.25
CA GLU A 74 -2.41 11.75 -12.73
C GLU A 74 -3.19 10.52 -12.22
N ALA A 75 -3.57 10.53 -10.94
CA ALA A 75 -4.22 9.41 -10.28
C ALA A 75 -5.74 9.59 -10.10
N GLY A 76 -6.29 10.76 -10.43
CA GLY A 76 -7.71 11.04 -10.21
C GLY A 76 -8.08 11.19 -8.72
N LYS A 77 -7.11 11.40 -7.85
CA LYS A 77 -7.34 11.50 -6.40
C LYS A 77 -7.88 12.89 -6.03
N PRO A 78 -8.96 13.03 -5.25
CA PRO A 78 -9.42 14.33 -4.76
C PRO A 78 -8.27 15.13 -4.12
N ILE A 79 -8.18 16.42 -4.43
CA ILE A 79 -7.04 17.27 -4.03
C ILE A 79 -6.80 17.27 -2.52
N ARG A 80 -7.87 17.19 -1.71
CA ARG A 80 -7.78 17.09 -0.26
C ARG A 80 -7.04 15.83 0.18
N ASP A 81 -7.33 14.68 -0.45
CA ASP A 81 -6.70 13.39 -0.16
C ASP A 81 -5.28 13.34 -0.72
N ALA A 82 -5.05 13.98 -1.86
CA ALA A 82 -3.72 14.11 -2.45
C ALA A 82 -2.75 14.90 -1.55
N ARG A 83 -3.20 15.99 -0.92
CA ARG A 83 -2.40 16.73 0.07
C ARG A 83 -2.02 15.86 1.26
N VAL A 84 -2.97 15.07 1.75
CA VAL A 84 -2.72 14.13 2.86
C VAL A 84 -1.67 13.07 2.47
N GLU A 85 -1.72 12.55 1.23
CA GLU A 85 -0.73 11.58 0.75
C GLU A 85 0.68 12.17 0.75
N VAL A 86 0.87 13.39 0.23
CA VAL A 86 2.19 14.04 0.20
C VAL A 86 2.72 14.28 1.63
N LEU A 87 1.85 14.74 2.54
CA LEU A 87 2.22 14.95 3.94
C LEU A 87 2.62 13.64 4.65
N ARG A 88 1.90 12.54 4.37
CA ARG A 88 2.25 11.22 4.90
C ARG A 88 3.61 10.76 4.38
N ALA A 89 3.88 10.93 3.09
CA ALA A 89 5.18 10.61 2.50
C ALA A 89 6.33 11.41 3.16
N SER A 90 6.14 12.71 3.41
CA SER A 90 7.08 13.54 4.17
C SER A 90 7.40 12.92 5.54
N ARG A 91 6.36 12.49 6.28
CA ARG A 91 6.52 11.86 7.59
C ARG A 91 7.28 10.53 7.52
N VAL A 92 7.02 9.71 6.48
CA VAL A 92 7.75 8.45 6.28
C VAL A 92 9.25 8.69 6.09
N PHE A 93 9.64 9.71 5.31
CA PHE A 93 11.05 10.09 5.16
C PHE A 93 11.67 10.55 6.47
N ARG A 94 10.96 11.38 7.25
CA ARG A 94 11.41 11.85 8.57
C ARG A 94 11.59 10.70 9.55
N GLN A 95 10.57 9.85 9.69
CA GLN A 95 10.60 8.68 10.57
C GLN A 95 11.70 7.69 10.17
N SER A 96 11.94 7.50 8.86
CA SER A 96 13.05 6.68 8.39
C SER A 96 14.41 7.23 8.83
N ALA A 97 14.55 8.55 8.88
CA ALA A 97 15.78 9.16 9.41
C ALA A 97 15.93 9.00 10.93
N GLU A 98 14.83 8.95 11.67
CA GLU A 98 14.80 8.81 13.13
C GLU A 98 15.05 7.36 13.57
N GLU A 99 14.41 6.40 12.89
CA GLU A 99 14.50 4.97 13.24
C GLU A 99 15.81 4.28 12.80
N ALA A 100 16.49 4.83 11.80
CA ALA A 100 17.64 4.18 11.18
C ALA A 100 18.76 3.80 12.17
N ALA A 101 19.06 4.66 13.15
CA ALA A 101 20.10 4.38 14.15
C ALA A 101 19.68 3.22 15.06
N ILE A 102 18.40 3.16 15.43
CA ILE A 102 17.85 2.11 16.30
C ILE A 102 17.88 0.76 15.57
N VAL A 103 17.46 0.74 14.30
CA VAL A 103 17.44 -0.50 13.50
C VAL A 103 18.85 -1.02 13.23
N LEU A 104 19.82 -0.11 12.99
CA LEU A 104 21.21 -0.48 12.69
C LEU A 104 22.04 -0.69 13.95
N GLU A 105 21.47 -0.50 15.15
CA GLU A 105 22.14 -0.83 16.40
C GLU A 105 22.50 -2.32 16.43
N GLY A 106 23.76 -2.61 16.68
CA GLY A 106 24.25 -3.97 16.85
C GLY A 106 23.88 -4.56 18.21
N LYS A 107 24.01 -5.86 18.35
CA LYS A 107 23.85 -6.56 19.63
C LYS A 107 25.18 -7.14 20.07
N ASN A 108 25.48 -7.03 21.36
CA ASN A 108 26.56 -7.76 22.02
C ASN A 108 25.95 -8.98 22.72
N TYR A 109 26.43 -10.17 22.39
CA TYR A 109 25.92 -11.45 22.95
C TYR A 109 26.83 -11.92 24.08
N ARG A 110 26.26 -12.24 25.22
CA ARG A 110 26.93 -12.87 26.35
C ARG A 110 27.09 -14.37 26.07
N VAL A 111 28.07 -14.69 25.22
CA VAL A 111 28.31 -16.09 24.82
C VAL A 111 28.90 -16.96 25.94
N ASP A 112 29.50 -16.34 26.96
CA ASP A 112 29.94 -16.98 28.21
C ASP A 112 28.76 -17.58 29.03
N ALA A 113 27.52 -17.29 28.67
CA ALA A 113 26.34 -17.97 29.22
C ALA A 113 26.10 -19.37 28.65
N TYR A 114 26.86 -19.79 27.62
CA TYR A 114 26.71 -21.09 26.96
C TYR A 114 27.93 -21.96 27.20
N GLU A 115 27.69 -23.24 27.54
CA GLU A 115 28.77 -24.22 27.78
C GLU A 115 29.46 -24.62 26.48
N TYR A 116 28.77 -24.54 25.34
CA TYR A 116 29.31 -24.93 24.03
C TYR A 116 29.11 -23.79 23.01
N PRO A 117 30.11 -23.53 22.13
CA PRO A 117 31.48 -24.12 22.09
C PRO A 117 32.29 -23.78 23.36
N MET A 118 33.28 -24.61 23.70
CA MET A 118 34.14 -24.39 24.88
C MET A 118 34.96 -23.10 24.75
N ASN A 119 35.42 -22.53 25.87
CA ASN A 119 36.18 -21.29 25.99
C ASN A 119 35.42 -20.03 25.50
N ASN A 120 34.12 -20.00 25.75
CA ASN A 120 33.31 -18.84 25.41
C ASN A 120 33.61 -17.60 26.23
N GLU A 121 34.20 -17.75 27.42
CA GLU A 121 34.73 -16.67 28.27
C GLU A 121 35.82 -15.81 27.57
N ASN A 122 36.48 -16.38 26.57
CA ASN A 122 37.53 -15.71 25.78
C ASN A 122 36.97 -15.19 24.44
N ARG A 123 35.66 -15.02 24.30
CA ARG A 123 35.06 -14.54 23.05
C ARG A 123 34.21 -13.31 23.24
N ILE A 124 34.30 -12.41 22.25
CA ILE A 124 33.38 -11.30 22.08
C ILE A 124 32.55 -11.61 20.82
N VAL A 125 31.23 -11.63 20.95
CA VAL A 125 30.34 -11.87 19.82
C VAL A 125 29.37 -10.72 19.69
N ILE A 126 29.41 -10.09 18.53
CA ILE A 126 28.53 -8.97 18.18
C ILE A 126 27.77 -9.27 16.89
N SER A 127 26.62 -8.66 16.70
CA SER A 127 25.96 -8.63 15.39
C SER A 127 25.82 -7.21 14.88
N SER A 128 25.92 -7.07 13.56
CA SER A 128 25.61 -5.85 12.83
C SER A 128 24.58 -6.12 11.76
N ARG A 129 23.86 -5.08 11.31
CA ARG A 129 22.98 -5.16 10.16
C ARG A 129 23.67 -4.57 8.95
N GLU A 130 23.69 -5.35 7.88
CA GLU A 130 24.32 -4.97 6.61
C GLU A 130 23.21 -4.74 5.55
N PRO A 131 23.35 -3.74 4.66
CA PRO A 131 22.39 -3.55 3.57
C PRO A 131 22.42 -4.72 2.57
N ILE A 132 21.29 -5.05 1.99
CA ILE A 132 21.13 -6.15 1.02
C ILE A 132 21.77 -5.82 -0.34
N GLY A 133 21.80 -4.54 -0.73
CA GLY A 133 22.33 -4.11 -2.03
C GLY A 133 21.33 -3.31 -2.86
N VAL A 134 21.01 -3.79 -4.06
CA VAL A 134 19.99 -3.17 -4.93
C VAL A 134 18.62 -3.73 -4.57
N VAL A 135 17.68 -2.84 -4.28
CA VAL A 135 16.26 -3.17 -4.01
C VAL A 135 15.42 -2.77 -5.22
N THR A 136 14.65 -3.70 -5.77
CA THR A 136 13.61 -3.37 -6.74
C THR A 136 12.32 -3.00 -6.02
N SER A 137 11.79 -1.81 -6.29
CA SER A 137 10.55 -1.27 -5.74
C SER A 137 9.49 -1.15 -6.82
N ILE A 138 8.48 -2.01 -6.80
CA ILE A 138 7.38 -2.00 -7.77
C ILE A 138 6.14 -1.37 -7.11
N LEU A 139 5.66 -0.26 -7.67
CA LEU A 139 4.66 0.61 -7.07
C LEU A 139 3.28 0.43 -7.68
N PRO A 140 2.22 0.58 -6.88
CA PRO A 140 0.85 0.66 -7.34
C PRO A 140 0.52 2.05 -7.88
N PHE A 141 -0.65 2.20 -8.50
CA PHE A 141 -1.12 3.49 -9.00
C PHE A 141 -1.83 4.36 -7.95
N ASN A 142 -2.37 3.74 -6.90
CA ASN A 142 -3.33 4.40 -6.01
C ASN A 142 -2.71 5.27 -4.91
N PHE A 143 -1.46 5.01 -4.53
CA PHE A 143 -0.67 5.84 -3.59
C PHE A 143 0.76 5.98 -4.11
N PRO A 144 0.99 6.59 -5.29
CA PRO A 144 2.29 6.54 -5.96
C PRO A 144 3.40 7.24 -5.16
N ILE A 145 3.11 8.36 -4.47
CA ILE A 145 4.07 9.09 -3.65
C ILE A 145 4.28 8.40 -2.29
N ASN A 146 3.20 7.99 -1.62
CA ASN A 146 3.35 7.36 -0.30
C ASN A 146 3.96 5.95 -0.39
N SER A 147 3.60 5.15 -1.40
CA SER A 147 4.24 3.84 -1.63
C SER A 147 5.71 3.98 -2.04
N PHE A 148 6.05 5.02 -2.80
CA PHE A 148 7.44 5.38 -3.07
C PHE A 148 8.20 5.64 -1.76
N ALA A 149 7.63 6.47 -0.87
CA ALA A 149 8.25 6.80 0.40
C ALA A 149 8.46 5.55 1.28
N HIS A 150 7.45 4.70 1.44
CA HIS A 150 7.53 3.48 2.24
C HIS A 150 8.58 2.47 1.77
N LYS A 151 8.90 2.47 0.47
CA LYS A 151 9.88 1.53 -0.10
C LYS A 151 11.27 2.13 -0.25
N VAL A 152 11.36 3.42 -0.59
CA VAL A 152 12.64 4.08 -0.87
C VAL A 152 13.28 4.66 0.38
N ALA A 153 12.52 5.33 1.27
CA ALA A 153 13.11 5.97 2.44
C ALA A 153 13.78 4.97 3.40
N PRO A 154 13.13 3.84 3.78
CA PRO A 154 13.78 2.81 4.60
C PRO A 154 15.01 2.19 3.91
N ALA A 155 14.94 1.92 2.60
CA ALA A 155 16.06 1.37 1.84
C ALA A 155 17.31 2.27 1.91
N ILE A 156 17.12 3.56 1.62
CA ILE A 156 18.20 4.57 1.69
C ILE A 156 18.73 4.73 3.12
N ALA A 157 17.85 4.72 4.11
CA ALA A 157 18.22 4.85 5.52
C ALA A 157 19.24 3.78 5.94
N VAL A 158 19.02 2.53 5.53
CA VAL A 158 19.91 1.41 5.88
C VAL A 158 21.04 1.18 4.88
N GLY A 159 21.12 1.96 3.80
CA GLY A 159 22.29 1.96 2.89
C GLY A 159 22.11 1.16 1.59
N ASN A 160 20.89 0.81 1.24
CA ASN A 160 20.56 0.19 -0.06
C ASN A 160 20.37 1.25 -1.16
N SER A 161 20.62 0.89 -2.41
CA SER A 161 20.13 1.60 -3.57
C SER A 161 18.79 1.03 -4.05
N VAL A 162 18.04 1.80 -4.85
CA VAL A 162 16.69 1.39 -5.26
C VAL A 162 16.46 1.61 -6.75
N VAL A 163 15.92 0.59 -7.41
CA VAL A 163 15.33 0.68 -8.74
C VAL A 163 13.81 0.71 -8.58
N VAL A 164 13.19 1.82 -8.94
CA VAL A 164 11.75 2.04 -8.82
C VAL A 164 11.07 1.78 -10.15
N LYS A 165 10.13 0.83 -10.19
CA LYS A 165 9.22 0.63 -11.31
C LYS A 165 7.82 1.12 -10.93
N PRO A 166 7.43 2.34 -11.30
CA PRO A 166 6.09 2.83 -11.04
C PRO A 166 5.03 2.09 -11.85
N SER A 167 3.78 2.21 -11.43
CA SER A 167 2.64 1.91 -12.30
C SER A 167 2.71 2.79 -13.55
N ILE A 168 2.36 2.21 -14.69
CA ILE A 168 2.32 2.97 -15.95
C ILE A 168 1.21 4.02 -15.97
N SER A 169 0.23 3.91 -15.08
CA SER A 169 -0.83 4.91 -14.92
C SER A 169 -0.38 6.14 -14.14
N THR A 170 0.66 6.01 -13.28
CA THR A 170 1.11 7.09 -12.39
C THR A 170 2.64 7.18 -12.30
N PRO A 171 3.36 7.27 -13.43
CA PRO A 171 4.82 7.28 -13.43
C PRO A 171 5.41 8.67 -13.13
N LEU A 172 4.68 9.77 -13.41
CA LEU A 172 5.18 11.14 -13.27
C LEU A 172 5.48 11.47 -11.82
N SER A 173 4.63 11.05 -10.90
CA SER A 173 4.84 11.20 -9.45
C SER A 173 6.17 10.59 -8.99
N SER A 174 6.54 9.39 -9.47
CA SER A 174 7.81 8.74 -9.12
C SER A 174 9.03 9.46 -9.71
N ILE A 175 8.90 10.05 -10.90
CA ILE A 175 9.95 10.85 -11.52
C ILE A 175 10.19 12.13 -10.70
N GLU A 176 9.13 12.79 -10.25
CA GLU A 176 9.25 13.97 -9.39
C GLU A 176 9.87 13.60 -8.02
N MET A 177 9.50 12.46 -7.43
CA MET A 177 10.11 11.98 -6.18
C MET A 177 11.62 11.73 -6.35
N LYS A 178 12.06 11.16 -7.47
CA LYS A 178 13.49 11.00 -7.78
C LYS A 178 14.20 12.36 -7.82
N LYS A 179 13.62 13.36 -8.49
CA LYS A 179 14.21 14.71 -8.57
C LYS A 179 14.39 15.31 -7.16
N ILE A 180 13.39 15.16 -6.30
CA ILE A 180 13.44 15.65 -4.92
C ILE A 180 14.57 14.96 -4.11
N LEU A 181 14.76 13.66 -4.28
CA LEU A 181 15.85 12.94 -3.63
C LEU A 181 17.22 13.45 -4.07
N VAL A 182 17.40 13.70 -5.36
CA VAL A 182 18.66 14.26 -5.92
C VAL A 182 18.86 15.70 -5.42
N GLU A 183 17.83 16.55 -5.41
CA GLU A 183 17.88 17.91 -4.84
C GLU A 183 18.28 17.89 -3.35
N ALA A 184 17.81 16.89 -2.60
CA ALA A 184 18.18 16.71 -1.21
C ALA A 184 19.65 16.28 -0.99
N GLY A 185 20.34 15.88 -2.08
CA GLY A 185 21.75 15.49 -2.07
C GLY A 185 22.00 13.99 -2.14
N LEU A 186 20.98 13.18 -2.47
CA LEU A 186 21.20 11.76 -2.76
C LEU A 186 21.92 11.60 -4.09
N PRO A 187 22.97 10.75 -4.20
CA PRO A 187 23.57 10.41 -5.49
C PRO A 187 22.51 9.91 -6.48
N ASP A 188 22.50 10.44 -7.71
CA ASP A 188 21.50 10.06 -8.73
C ASP A 188 21.46 8.56 -8.99
N SER A 189 22.63 7.91 -8.94
CA SER A 189 22.76 6.46 -9.08
C SER A 189 22.12 5.64 -7.96
N ALA A 190 21.91 6.22 -6.76
CA ALA A 190 21.33 5.49 -5.63
C ALA A 190 19.81 5.29 -5.74
N VAL A 191 19.14 6.03 -6.64
CA VAL A 191 17.72 5.85 -6.95
C VAL A 191 17.48 5.96 -8.45
N ARG A 192 17.04 4.87 -9.08
CA ARG A 192 16.75 4.83 -10.53
C ARG A 192 15.26 4.58 -10.74
N VAL A 193 14.67 5.26 -11.73
CA VAL A 193 13.25 5.07 -12.07
C VAL A 193 13.18 4.50 -13.48
N VAL A 194 12.60 3.29 -13.61
CA VAL A 194 12.44 2.59 -14.88
C VAL A 194 10.98 2.57 -15.30
N THR A 195 10.69 3.00 -16.51
CA THR A 195 9.34 3.12 -17.08
C THR A 195 9.16 2.21 -18.29
N GLY A 196 8.04 1.51 -18.33
CA GLY A 196 7.71 0.55 -19.38
C GLY A 196 6.56 -0.37 -18.98
N TYR A 197 6.05 -1.14 -19.92
CA TYR A 197 5.00 -2.11 -19.65
C TYR A 197 5.56 -3.32 -18.90
N SER A 198 4.79 -3.84 -17.92
CA SER A 198 5.25 -4.93 -17.07
C SER A 198 5.55 -6.23 -17.82
N ASN A 199 4.85 -6.50 -18.91
CA ASN A 199 5.11 -7.64 -19.79
C ASN A 199 6.40 -7.51 -20.61
N GLU A 200 6.97 -6.30 -20.71
CA GLU A 200 8.20 -6.04 -21.47
C GLU A 200 9.43 -6.01 -20.58
N ILE A 201 9.37 -5.28 -19.47
CA ILE A 201 10.52 -5.04 -18.58
C ILE A 201 10.39 -5.67 -17.20
N GLY A 202 9.23 -6.24 -16.86
CA GLY A 202 8.96 -6.75 -15.51
C GLY A 202 9.91 -7.86 -15.09
N ASP A 203 10.23 -8.76 -16.00
CA ASP A 203 11.16 -9.85 -15.70
C ASP A 203 12.56 -9.34 -15.36
N GLU A 204 13.06 -8.33 -16.08
CA GLU A 204 14.40 -7.79 -15.86
C GLU A 204 14.57 -7.21 -14.45
N VAL A 205 13.59 -6.43 -13.98
CA VAL A 205 13.64 -5.83 -12.62
C VAL A 205 13.49 -6.85 -11.51
N ILE A 206 13.01 -8.08 -11.80
CA ILE A 206 12.84 -9.16 -10.83
C ILE A 206 14.05 -10.11 -10.85
N THR A 207 14.51 -10.50 -12.03
CA THR A 207 15.46 -11.59 -12.17
C THR A 207 16.92 -11.17 -12.23
N HIS A 208 17.20 -9.88 -12.45
CA HIS A 208 18.57 -9.38 -12.59
C HIS A 208 19.47 -9.78 -11.40
N PRO A 209 20.69 -10.34 -11.64
CA PRO A 209 21.53 -10.88 -10.56
C PRO A 209 21.92 -9.89 -9.47
N LEU A 210 22.07 -8.62 -9.80
CA LEU A 210 22.43 -7.57 -8.83
C LEU A 210 21.30 -7.16 -7.88
N VAL A 211 20.05 -7.56 -8.16
CA VAL A 211 18.91 -7.29 -7.29
C VAL A 211 18.85 -8.30 -6.16
N GLY A 212 18.92 -7.86 -4.92
CA GLY A 212 18.87 -8.70 -3.73
C GLY A 212 17.48 -8.84 -3.11
N LEU A 213 16.63 -7.82 -3.26
CA LEU A 213 15.28 -7.80 -2.68
C LEU A 213 14.28 -7.17 -3.63
N ILE A 214 13.06 -7.74 -3.67
CA ILE A 214 11.92 -7.14 -4.37
C ILE A 214 10.86 -6.73 -3.34
N THR A 215 10.48 -5.45 -3.35
CA THR A 215 9.32 -4.95 -2.62
C THR A 215 8.22 -4.56 -3.62
N PHE A 216 7.05 -5.15 -3.46
CA PHE A 216 5.91 -4.99 -4.36
C PHE A 216 4.65 -4.59 -3.59
N THR A 217 3.90 -3.66 -4.16
CA THR A 217 2.51 -3.40 -3.75
C THR A 217 1.61 -3.43 -4.98
N GLY A 218 0.57 -4.26 -4.94
CA GLY A 218 -0.35 -4.41 -6.07
C GLY A 218 -1.30 -5.61 -5.93
N SER A 219 -1.80 -6.12 -7.08
CA SER A 219 -2.75 -7.23 -7.06
C SER A 219 -2.12 -8.53 -6.54
N THR A 220 -2.91 -9.32 -5.83
CA THR A 220 -2.49 -10.59 -5.24
C THR A 220 -1.92 -11.56 -6.27
N GLN A 221 -2.59 -11.73 -7.42
CA GLN A 221 -2.13 -12.63 -8.47
C GLN A 221 -0.73 -12.24 -8.99
N THR A 222 -0.54 -10.95 -9.29
CA THR A 222 0.76 -10.43 -9.77
C THR A 222 1.84 -10.61 -8.70
N GLY A 223 1.53 -10.26 -7.45
CA GLY A 223 2.51 -10.36 -6.35
C GLY A 223 2.94 -11.80 -6.08
N LEU A 224 2.03 -12.76 -6.07
CA LEU A 224 2.39 -14.17 -5.90
C LEU A 224 3.24 -14.69 -7.06
N SER A 225 2.97 -14.27 -8.30
CA SER A 225 3.81 -14.60 -9.45
C SER A 225 5.23 -14.04 -9.32
N ILE A 226 5.34 -12.76 -8.90
CA ILE A 226 6.65 -12.10 -8.64
C ILE A 226 7.37 -12.83 -7.51
N ALA A 227 6.67 -13.12 -6.40
CA ALA A 227 7.23 -13.78 -5.23
C ALA A 227 7.81 -15.17 -5.60
N SER A 228 7.05 -15.99 -6.34
CA SER A 228 7.51 -17.30 -6.79
C SER A 228 8.80 -17.21 -7.61
N LYS A 229 8.87 -16.26 -8.55
CA LYS A 229 10.05 -16.04 -9.39
C LYS A 229 11.24 -15.51 -8.58
N ALA A 230 11.03 -14.56 -7.68
CA ALA A 230 12.09 -13.98 -6.86
C ALA A 230 12.70 -15.00 -5.90
N VAL A 231 11.85 -15.77 -5.19
CA VAL A 231 12.29 -16.78 -4.21
C VAL A 231 13.04 -17.92 -4.88
N SER A 232 12.65 -18.36 -6.09
CA SER A 232 13.39 -19.38 -6.86
C SER A 232 14.83 -18.97 -7.22
N LEU A 233 15.12 -17.65 -7.17
CA LEU A 233 16.45 -17.07 -7.41
C LEU A 233 17.17 -16.69 -6.09
N GLY A 234 16.64 -17.10 -4.94
CA GLY A 234 17.21 -16.79 -3.63
C GLY A 234 17.05 -15.32 -3.17
N LYS A 235 16.19 -14.53 -3.84
CA LYS A 235 15.98 -13.13 -3.52
C LYS A 235 14.96 -12.98 -2.38
N ARG A 236 15.13 -11.93 -1.55
CA ARG A 236 14.16 -11.56 -0.53
C ARG A 236 12.95 -10.85 -1.14
N ILE A 237 11.82 -10.92 -0.44
CA ILE A 237 10.57 -10.30 -0.89
C ILE A 237 9.83 -9.62 0.26
N ILE A 238 9.20 -8.47 -0.05
CA ILE A 238 8.19 -7.82 0.77
C ILE A 238 6.99 -7.58 -0.14
N MET A 239 5.84 -8.22 0.18
CA MET A 239 4.67 -8.22 -0.69
C MET A 239 3.48 -7.64 0.06
N GLU A 240 3.02 -6.47 -0.38
CA GLU A 240 1.77 -5.85 0.03
C GLU A 240 0.74 -6.08 -1.08
N LEU A 241 -0.28 -6.90 -0.79
CA LEU A 241 -1.19 -7.41 -1.80
C LEU A 241 -2.62 -6.92 -1.57
N GLY A 242 -3.57 -7.51 -2.29
CA GLY A 242 -4.97 -7.15 -2.20
C GLY A 242 -5.59 -7.42 -0.84
N GLY A 243 -6.70 -6.75 -0.57
CA GLY A 243 -7.52 -6.95 0.62
C GLY A 243 -9.01 -6.91 0.28
N SER A 244 -9.81 -7.61 1.04
CA SER A 244 -11.28 -7.54 1.00
C SER A 244 -11.79 -7.32 2.43
N ASP A 245 -11.51 -6.13 2.95
CA ASP A 245 -11.61 -5.82 4.37
C ASP A 245 -13.06 -5.69 4.83
N PRO A 246 -13.47 -6.43 5.89
CA PRO A 246 -14.80 -6.35 6.44
C PRO A 246 -14.93 -5.20 7.45
N ILE A 247 -16.11 -4.57 7.45
CA ILE A 247 -16.61 -3.72 8.53
C ILE A 247 -17.79 -4.45 9.17
N ILE A 248 -17.61 -4.88 10.42
CA ILE A 248 -18.64 -5.57 11.21
C ILE A 248 -19.33 -4.53 12.08
N VAL A 249 -20.67 -4.46 11.99
CA VAL A 249 -21.51 -3.52 12.76
C VAL A 249 -22.46 -4.33 13.64
N LEU A 250 -22.21 -4.33 14.95
CA LEU A 250 -23.03 -5.06 15.92
C LEU A 250 -24.21 -4.21 16.40
N GLU A 251 -25.24 -4.86 16.96
CA GLU A 251 -26.52 -4.27 17.29
C GLU A 251 -26.47 -3.16 18.35
N ASP A 252 -25.45 -3.19 19.21
CA ASP A 252 -25.23 -2.20 20.28
C ASP A 252 -24.42 -0.97 19.83
N SER A 253 -23.98 -0.93 18.56
CA SER A 253 -23.14 0.13 18.04
C SER A 253 -23.90 1.45 17.81
N ASN A 254 -23.15 2.57 17.81
CA ASN A 254 -23.68 3.85 17.32
C ASN A 254 -23.82 3.80 15.79
N ILE A 255 -25.04 3.56 15.33
CA ILE A 255 -25.38 3.37 13.90
C ILE A 255 -24.96 4.56 13.05
N ASP A 256 -25.22 5.80 13.50
CA ASP A 256 -24.90 7.01 12.72
C ASP A 256 -23.40 7.16 12.50
N ARG A 257 -22.61 6.95 13.56
CA ARG A 257 -21.15 6.97 13.50
C ARG A 257 -20.61 5.82 12.63
N ALA A 258 -21.10 4.60 12.83
CA ALA A 258 -20.67 3.43 12.05
C ALA A 258 -20.96 3.63 10.56
N ALA A 259 -22.15 4.12 10.19
CA ALA A 259 -22.52 4.42 8.81
C ALA A 259 -21.65 5.53 8.20
N SER A 260 -21.38 6.59 8.95
CA SER A 260 -20.51 7.70 8.50
C SER A 260 -19.09 7.21 8.18
N ILE A 261 -18.50 6.40 9.07
CA ILE A 261 -17.16 5.83 8.89
C ILE A 261 -17.16 4.82 7.74
N ALA A 262 -18.17 3.94 7.65
CA ALA A 262 -18.28 2.94 6.59
C ALA A 262 -18.40 3.58 5.20
N VAL A 263 -19.20 4.65 5.04
CA VAL A 263 -19.31 5.42 3.80
C VAL A 263 -17.95 5.97 3.39
N LYS A 264 -17.24 6.63 4.29
CA LYS A 264 -15.90 7.16 4.01
C LYS A 264 -14.92 6.04 3.69
N ALA A 265 -14.88 4.97 4.50
CA ALA A 265 -13.99 3.83 4.29
C ALA A 265 -14.23 3.13 2.93
N ARG A 266 -15.48 3.14 2.44
CA ARG A 266 -15.83 2.50 1.16
C ARG A 266 -15.55 3.38 -0.04
N TYR A 267 -15.93 4.68 0.01
CA TYR A 267 -15.98 5.53 -1.16
C TYR A 267 -14.82 6.51 -1.30
N GLU A 268 -14.00 6.74 -0.24
CA GLU A 268 -12.78 7.55 -0.35
C GLU A 268 -11.92 7.08 -1.52
N TYR A 269 -11.50 8.03 -2.38
CA TYR A 269 -10.74 7.76 -3.60
C TYR A 269 -11.40 6.69 -4.49
N ALA A 270 -12.73 6.75 -4.66
CA ALA A 270 -13.52 5.78 -5.42
C ALA A 270 -13.31 4.32 -4.97
N GLY A 271 -13.00 4.08 -3.71
CA GLY A 271 -12.76 2.73 -3.18
C GLY A 271 -11.48 2.06 -3.67
N GLN A 272 -10.57 2.78 -4.30
CA GLN A 272 -9.30 2.27 -4.85
C GLN A 272 -8.20 2.18 -3.78
N ASN A 273 -8.53 1.57 -2.65
CA ASN A 273 -7.63 1.36 -1.53
C ASN A 273 -7.55 -0.12 -1.15
N CYS A 274 -6.34 -0.61 -0.86
CA CYS A 274 -6.16 -2.01 -0.41
C CYS A 274 -6.96 -2.30 0.85
N ASN A 275 -7.01 -1.35 1.79
CA ASN A 275 -7.73 -1.43 3.06
C ASN A 275 -9.07 -0.66 3.08
N ALA A 276 -9.73 -0.46 1.93
CA ALA A 276 -11.10 0.04 1.91
C ALA A 276 -12.06 -0.95 2.59
N GLY A 277 -13.11 -0.45 3.26
CA GLY A 277 -14.17 -1.31 3.79
C GLY A 277 -14.97 -1.95 2.66
N LYS A 278 -14.51 -3.07 2.15
CA LYS A 278 -15.04 -3.69 0.93
C LYS A 278 -16.26 -4.57 1.17
N ARG A 279 -16.44 -5.06 2.39
CA ARG A 279 -17.57 -5.91 2.79
C ARG A 279 -18.16 -5.35 4.09
N ILE A 280 -19.40 -4.93 4.05
CA ILE A 280 -20.10 -4.37 5.21
C ILE A 280 -21.01 -5.47 5.77
N ILE A 281 -20.75 -5.92 7.00
CA ILE A 281 -21.42 -7.04 7.67
C ILE A 281 -22.20 -6.46 8.85
N VAL A 282 -23.53 -6.53 8.81
CA VAL A 282 -24.39 -5.84 9.77
C VAL A 282 -25.34 -6.83 10.44
N ARG A 283 -25.46 -6.71 11.78
CA ARG A 283 -26.46 -7.47 12.53
C ARG A 283 -27.88 -7.17 12.02
N GLU A 284 -28.67 -8.23 11.82
CA GLU A 284 -29.99 -8.13 11.18
C GLU A 284 -30.93 -7.19 11.92
N GLU A 285 -30.83 -7.13 13.27
CA GLU A 285 -31.68 -6.29 14.12
C GLU A 285 -31.58 -4.79 13.84
N ILE A 286 -30.43 -4.35 13.31
CA ILE A 286 -30.17 -2.95 13.01
C ILE A 286 -29.96 -2.68 11.51
N ALA A 287 -30.00 -3.72 10.68
CA ALA A 287 -29.59 -3.63 9.27
C ALA A 287 -30.33 -2.55 8.50
N ASP A 288 -31.65 -2.48 8.61
CA ASP A 288 -32.46 -1.48 7.87
C ASP A 288 -32.13 -0.05 8.32
N LYS A 289 -31.93 0.17 9.61
CA LYS A 289 -31.55 1.48 10.16
C LYS A 289 -30.15 1.89 9.67
N PHE A 290 -29.20 0.94 9.69
CA PHE A 290 -27.84 1.16 9.21
C PHE A 290 -27.81 1.46 7.71
N ILE A 291 -28.51 0.65 6.89
CA ILE A 291 -28.57 0.82 5.44
C ILE A 291 -29.16 2.18 5.08
N ASN A 292 -30.22 2.61 5.77
CA ASN A 292 -30.81 3.93 5.55
C ASN A 292 -29.82 5.06 5.90
N ALA A 293 -29.15 4.98 7.06
CA ALA A 293 -28.13 5.95 7.44
C ALA A 293 -26.94 5.98 6.47
N PHE A 294 -26.47 4.82 6.04
CA PHE A 294 -25.41 4.68 5.03
C PHE A 294 -25.82 5.32 3.70
N ARG A 295 -27.00 5.01 3.20
CA ARG A 295 -27.58 5.54 1.96
C ARG A 295 -27.63 7.07 1.96
N GLU A 296 -28.21 7.66 2.99
CA GLU A 296 -28.34 9.13 3.10
C GLU A 296 -26.97 9.82 3.13
N LYS A 297 -26.02 9.28 3.87
CA LYS A 297 -24.66 9.85 3.92
C LYS A 297 -23.92 9.68 2.59
N ALA A 298 -24.09 8.55 1.92
CA ALA A 298 -23.43 8.32 0.63
C ALA A 298 -23.99 9.21 -0.50
N LYS A 299 -25.29 9.51 -0.48
CA LYS A 299 -25.92 10.46 -1.42
C LYS A 299 -25.39 11.89 -1.30
N MET A 300 -24.84 12.26 -0.14
CA MET A 300 -24.25 13.59 0.08
C MET A 300 -22.87 13.73 -0.55
N LEU A 301 -22.22 12.63 -0.94
CA LEU A 301 -20.87 12.67 -1.53
C LEU A 301 -20.91 13.22 -2.95
N LYS A 302 -20.09 14.23 -3.21
CA LYS A 302 -19.91 14.83 -4.55
C LYS A 302 -18.88 14.03 -5.35
N VAL A 303 -19.33 13.41 -6.45
CA VAL A 303 -18.47 12.78 -7.45
C VAL A 303 -18.12 13.83 -8.51
N GLY A 304 -16.83 14.08 -8.74
CA GLY A 304 -16.47 15.17 -9.66
C GLY A 304 -14.97 15.32 -9.94
N ASP A 305 -14.61 16.47 -10.49
CA ASP A 305 -13.22 16.81 -10.83
C ASP A 305 -12.33 16.72 -9.58
N PRO A 306 -11.25 15.92 -9.62
CA PRO A 306 -10.32 15.80 -8.50
C PRO A 306 -9.67 17.11 -8.04
N LEU A 307 -9.57 18.11 -8.91
CA LEU A 307 -9.02 19.43 -8.58
C LEU A 307 -10.00 20.37 -7.87
N ASP A 308 -11.30 20.05 -7.89
CA ASP A 308 -12.31 20.82 -7.16
C ASP A 308 -12.24 20.49 -5.66
N GLU A 309 -12.06 21.52 -4.83
CA GLU A 309 -11.96 21.37 -3.36
C GLU A 309 -13.20 20.76 -2.71
N THR A 310 -14.35 20.80 -3.39
CA THR A 310 -15.61 20.23 -2.90
C THR A 310 -15.84 18.79 -3.35
N THR A 311 -14.99 18.25 -4.21
CA THR A 311 -15.10 16.86 -4.66
C THR A 311 -14.70 15.88 -3.56
N ASP A 312 -15.58 14.94 -3.26
CA ASP A 312 -15.33 13.84 -2.31
C ASP A 312 -14.78 12.59 -2.99
N VAL A 313 -15.25 12.32 -4.22
CA VAL A 313 -14.89 11.09 -4.95
C VAL A 313 -14.49 11.43 -6.38
N GLY A 314 -13.30 11.02 -6.77
CA GLY A 314 -12.79 11.14 -8.13
C GLY A 314 -13.13 9.93 -9.02
N PRO A 315 -12.53 9.84 -10.22
CA PRO A 315 -12.69 8.70 -11.12
C PRO A 315 -11.93 7.45 -10.65
N VAL A 316 -12.26 6.29 -11.21
CA VAL A 316 -11.38 5.12 -11.22
C VAL A 316 -10.25 5.33 -12.22
N ILE A 317 -9.15 4.57 -12.06
CA ILE A 317 -7.89 4.88 -12.75
C ILE A 317 -7.95 4.70 -14.28
N ASN A 318 -8.71 3.74 -14.77
CA ASN A 318 -8.77 3.44 -16.21
C ASN A 318 -10.04 2.67 -16.60
N ASN A 319 -10.22 2.49 -17.90
CA ASN A 319 -11.37 1.77 -18.48
C ASN A 319 -11.41 0.27 -18.08
N GLU A 320 -10.27 -0.37 -17.90
CA GLU A 320 -10.22 -1.79 -17.47
C GLU A 320 -10.79 -1.94 -16.06
N SER A 321 -10.45 -1.01 -15.15
CA SER A 321 -11.04 -0.97 -13.81
C SER A 321 -12.55 -0.77 -13.86
N ALA A 322 -13.04 0.15 -14.69
CA ALA A 322 -14.47 0.37 -14.85
C ALA A 322 -15.21 -0.87 -15.40
N LYS A 323 -14.60 -1.58 -16.36
CA LYS A 323 -15.17 -2.84 -16.90
C LYS A 323 -15.28 -3.91 -15.82
N LYS A 324 -14.22 -4.16 -15.05
CA LYS A 324 -14.23 -5.13 -13.92
C LYS A 324 -15.33 -4.81 -12.90
N LEU A 325 -15.58 -3.53 -12.65
CA LEU A 325 -16.65 -3.12 -11.73
C LEU A 325 -18.03 -3.38 -12.31
N ASN A 326 -18.23 -3.20 -13.62
CA ASN A 326 -19.49 -3.59 -14.28
C ASN A 326 -19.73 -5.10 -14.19
N ASP A 327 -18.67 -5.93 -14.36
CA ASP A 327 -18.79 -7.38 -14.21
C ASP A 327 -19.27 -7.77 -12.79
N VAL A 328 -18.78 -7.07 -11.76
CA VAL A 328 -19.25 -7.25 -10.37
C VAL A 328 -20.72 -6.89 -10.19
N ILE A 329 -21.18 -5.81 -10.83
CA ILE A 329 -22.58 -5.38 -10.77
C ILE A 329 -23.49 -6.38 -11.47
N GLU A 330 -23.12 -6.85 -12.68
CA GLU A 330 -23.91 -7.83 -13.42
C GLU A 330 -23.97 -9.18 -12.70
N ASP A 331 -22.86 -9.63 -12.10
CA ASP A 331 -22.86 -10.83 -11.26
C ASP A 331 -23.79 -10.68 -10.05
N ALA A 332 -23.77 -9.53 -9.38
CA ALA A 332 -24.63 -9.29 -8.22
C ALA A 332 -26.10 -9.27 -8.60
N LYS A 333 -26.48 -8.63 -9.72
CA LYS A 333 -27.84 -8.65 -10.26
C LYS A 333 -28.31 -10.08 -10.56
N ALA A 334 -27.48 -10.86 -11.25
CA ALA A 334 -27.81 -12.25 -11.61
C ALA A 334 -28.00 -13.15 -10.39
N LYS A 335 -27.41 -12.80 -9.24
CA LYS A 335 -27.51 -13.53 -7.96
C LYS A 335 -28.50 -12.94 -6.98
N GLY A 336 -29.38 -12.04 -7.43
CA GLY A 336 -30.50 -11.49 -6.64
C GLY A 336 -30.10 -10.33 -5.73
N GLY A 337 -28.96 -9.68 -5.97
CA GLY A 337 -28.57 -8.44 -5.29
C GLY A 337 -29.49 -7.27 -5.69
N ASP A 338 -29.91 -6.49 -4.72
CA ASP A 338 -30.61 -5.24 -4.92
C ASP A 338 -29.64 -4.11 -5.13
N ILE A 339 -29.55 -3.60 -6.37
CA ILE A 339 -28.53 -2.63 -6.80
C ILE A 339 -29.11 -1.22 -6.78
N GLU A 340 -28.54 -0.35 -5.96
CA GLU A 340 -28.93 1.05 -5.88
C GLU A 340 -27.74 1.96 -6.27
N VAL A 341 -27.96 2.84 -7.24
CA VAL A 341 -27.02 3.91 -7.60
C VAL A 341 -27.29 5.11 -6.70
N LEU A 342 -26.32 5.49 -5.87
CA LEU A 342 -26.47 6.55 -4.86
C LEU A 342 -26.04 7.92 -5.39
N SER A 343 -25.00 7.98 -6.23
CA SER A 343 -24.49 9.21 -6.82
C SER A 343 -23.78 8.89 -8.14
N LYS A 344 -23.79 9.84 -9.08
CA LYS A 344 -23.14 9.72 -10.39
C LYS A 344 -22.16 10.88 -10.58
N GLY A 345 -21.10 10.63 -11.31
CA GLY A 345 -20.12 11.64 -11.72
C GLY A 345 -20.35 12.16 -13.14
N PRO A 346 -19.42 12.98 -13.64
CA PRO A 346 -19.40 13.43 -15.03
C PRO A 346 -19.38 12.29 -16.05
N GLU A 347 -19.88 12.54 -17.25
CA GLU A 347 -19.88 11.56 -18.35
C GLU A 347 -18.49 11.35 -18.96
N THR A 348 -17.65 12.42 -18.97
CA THR A 348 -16.29 12.36 -19.50
C THR A 348 -15.33 11.90 -18.39
N GLY A 349 -14.47 10.94 -18.70
CA GLY A 349 -13.55 10.33 -17.76
C GLY A 349 -14.02 8.95 -17.30
N TYR A 350 -13.30 8.39 -16.34
CA TYR A 350 -13.60 7.04 -15.80
C TYR A 350 -14.37 7.13 -14.46
N PHE A 351 -15.37 8.02 -14.38
CA PHE A 351 -16.19 8.13 -13.19
C PHE A 351 -17.15 6.93 -13.10
N PHE A 352 -17.05 6.20 -12.00
CA PHE A 352 -17.95 5.08 -11.72
C PHE A 352 -18.98 5.49 -10.66
N PRO A 353 -20.26 5.14 -10.82
CA PRO A 353 -21.31 5.56 -9.88
C PRO A 353 -21.08 4.94 -8.50
N LEU A 354 -21.36 5.70 -7.43
CA LEU A 354 -21.40 5.15 -6.08
C LEU A 354 -22.56 4.18 -5.99
N THR A 355 -22.24 2.92 -5.74
CA THR A 355 -23.22 1.83 -5.81
C THR A 355 -23.32 1.10 -4.48
N LEU A 356 -24.55 0.85 -4.05
CA LEU A 356 -24.89 -0.01 -2.93
C LEU A 356 -25.46 -1.32 -3.46
N ILE A 357 -24.98 -2.45 -2.92
CA ILE A 357 -25.60 -3.77 -3.12
C ILE A 357 -26.26 -4.17 -1.79
N ASN A 358 -27.56 -3.99 -1.70
CA ASN A 358 -28.35 -4.49 -0.57
C ASN A 358 -28.64 -5.99 -0.75
N ASN A 359 -28.78 -6.72 0.33
CA ASN A 359 -28.97 -8.17 0.34
C ASN A 359 -27.87 -8.94 -0.42
N ALA A 360 -26.62 -8.50 -0.26
CA ALA A 360 -25.50 -9.22 -0.82
C ALA A 360 -25.35 -10.60 -0.16
N ASN A 361 -25.04 -11.62 -0.95
CA ASN A 361 -24.83 -12.98 -0.49
C ASN A 361 -23.43 -13.49 -0.86
N LEU A 362 -22.96 -14.53 -0.15
CA LEU A 362 -21.59 -15.04 -0.25
C LEU A 362 -21.22 -15.60 -1.63
N ASP A 363 -22.20 -15.81 -2.53
CA ASP A 363 -21.92 -16.31 -3.87
C ASP A 363 -21.54 -15.21 -4.86
N MET A 364 -21.82 -13.95 -4.53
CA MET A 364 -21.51 -12.79 -5.37
C MET A 364 -20.01 -12.51 -5.45
N LEU A 365 -19.52 -12.10 -6.63
CA LEU A 365 -18.15 -11.64 -6.82
C LEU A 365 -17.80 -10.51 -5.87
N ALA A 366 -18.76 -9.65 -5.56
CA ALA A 366 -18.60 -8.53 -4.62
C ALA A 366 -18.12 -8.95 -3.22
N LEU A 367 -18.36 -10.21 -2.81
CA LEU A 367 -17.94 -10.75 -1.52
C LEU A 367 -16.77 -11.74 -1.61
N LYS A 368 -16.52 -12.31 -2.81
CA LYS A 368 -15.46 -13.31 -3.03
C LYS A 368 -14.14 -12.69 -3.46
N THR A 369 -14.18 -11.54 -4.15
CA THR A 369 -13.00 -10.91 -4.75
C THR A 369 -12.67 -9.57 -4.10
N GLU A 370 -11.52 -9.02 -4.44
CA GLU A 370 -11.18 -7.64 -4.10
C GLU A 370 -11.90 -6.69 -5.07
N VAL A 371 -12.93 -5.98 -4.59
CA VAL A 371 -13.63 -4.94 -5.36
C VAL A 371 -12.88 -3.61 -5.20
N PHE A 372 -12.07 -3.27 -6.21
CA PHE A 372 -11.24 -2.05 -6.21
C PHE A 372 -11.97 -0.89 -6.91
N GLY A 373 -13.12 -0.49 -6.33
CA GLY A 373 -14.02 0.51 -6.89
C GLY A 373 -15.19 0.84 -5.96
N PRO A 374 -16.04 1.82 -6.27
CA PRO A 374 -17.03 2.38 -5.36
C PRO A 374 -18.34 1.55 -5.30
N ILE A 375 -18.22 0.28 -4.95
CA ILE A 375 -19.35 -0.65 -4.77
C ILE A 375 -19.37 -1.13 -3.32
N ALA A 376 -20.47 -0.94 -2.61
CA ALA A 376 -20.66 -1.29 -1.20
C ALA A 376 -21.63 -2.46 -1.05
N PRO A 377 -21.18 -3.72 -0.97
CA PRO A 377 -22.05 -4.83 -0.63
C PRO A 377 -22.31 -4.86 0.89
N ILE A 378 -23.59 -5.01 1.27
CA ILE A 378 -24.02 -5.18 2.66
C ILE A 378 -24.61 -6.56 2.84
N VAL A 379 -24.06 -7.28 3.84
CA VAL A 379 -24.49 -8.62 4.26
C VAL A 379 -25.15 -8.54 5.64
N ARG A 380 -26.30 -9.16 5.79
CA ARG A 380 -26.98 -9.29 7.08
C ARG A 380 -26.54 -10.58 7.77
N VAL A 381 -26.32 -10.52 9.06
CA VAL A 381 -25.91 -11.67 9.90
C VAL A 381 -26.73 -11.73 11.20
N LYS A 382 -26.94 -12.93 11.72
CA LYS A 382 -27.78 -13.18 12.88
C LYS A 382 -27.00 -13.36 14.18
N SER A 383 -25.70 -13.61 14.10
CA SER A 383 -24.85 -13.83 15.28
C SER A 383 -23.43 -13.32 15.07
N ASP A 384 -22.65 -13.27 16.14
CA ASP A 384 -21.23 -12.93 16.11
C ASP A 384 -20.42 -13.99 15.37
N GLU A 385 -20.76 -15.27 15.56
CA GLU A 385 -20.13 -16.41 14.90
C GLU A 385 -20.33 -16.32 13.38
N GLU A 386 -21.52 -15.95 12.93
CA GLU A 386 -21.81 -15.75 11.52
C GLU A 386 -21.03 -14.54 10.98
N ALA A 387 -20.97 -13.44 11.72
CA ALA A 387 -20.18 -12.26 11.33
C ALA A 387 -18.69 -12.59 11.17
N ILE A 388 -18.11 -13.34 12.10
CA ILE A 388 -16.73 -13.81 12.06
C ILE A 388 -16.54 -14.76 10.88
N SER A 389 -17.45 -15.69 10.64
CA SER A 389 -17.38 -16.63 9.52
C SER A 389 -17.40 -15.89 8.19
N VAL A 390 -18.32 -14.96 8.00
CA VAL A 390 -18.40 -14.12 6.79
C VAL A 390 -17.17 -13.25 6.63
N ALA A 391 -16.66 -12.65 7.71
CA ALA A 391 -15.44 -11.86 7.68
C ALA A 391 -14.24 -12.69 7.21
N ASN A 392 -14.07 -13.89 7.73
CA ASN A 392 -12.96 -14.79 7.44
C ASN A 392 -13.09 -15.56 6.11
N SER A 393 -14.23 -15.51 5.41
CA SER A 393 -14.56 -16.38 4.27
C SER A 393 -13.74 -16.19 3.01
N THR A 394 -12.95 -15.10 2.90
CA THR A 394 -12.11 -14.82 1.74
C THR A 394 -10.67 -15.29 1.91
N GLU A 395 -9.94 -15.36 0.82
CA GLU A 395 -8.49 -15.60 0.81
C GLU A 395 -7.64 -14.40 1.28
N TYR A 396 -8.30 -13.27 1.57
CA TYR A 396 -7.67 -12.02 2.04
C TYR A 396 -7.72 -11.88 3.56
N GLY A 397 -6.84 -11.02 4.09
CA GLY A 397 -6.77 -10.73 5.52
C GLY A 397 -5.92 -9.50 5.81
N LEU A 398 -6.20 -8.35 5.14
CA LEU A 398 -5.37 -7.15 5.32
C LEU A 398 -5.76 -6.40 6.61
N GLN A 399 -6.93 -5.77 6.63
CA GLN A 399 -7.49 -5.10 7.81
C GLN A 399 -8.96 -5.48 8.02
N SER A 400 -9.48 -5.19 9.22
CA SER A 400 -10.89 -5.34 9.56
C SER A 400 -11.31 -4.27 10.56
N ALA A 401 -12.61 -3.99 10.63
CA ALA A 401 -13.16 -3.09 11.64
C ALA A 401 -14.37 -3.72 12.34
N ILE A 402 -14.55 -3.40 13.63
CA ILE A 402 -15.68 -3.84 14.45
C ILE A 402 -16.29 -2.61 15.12
N PHE A 403 -17.60 -2.43 15.02
CA PHE A 403 -18.35 -1.42 15.74
C PHE A 403 -19.23 -2.07 16.80
N THR A 404 -19.00 -1.73 18.04
CA THR A 404 -19.74 -2.19 19.24
C THR A 404 -19.43 -1.27 20.43
N ASN A 405 -20.34 -1.20 21.39
CA ASN A 405 -20.10 -0.52 22.65
C ASN A 405 -19.55 -1.47 23.75
N ASP A 406 -19.50 -2.78 23.48
CA ASP A 406 -18.92 -3.78 24.38
C ASP A 406 -17.46 -4.09 24.02
N LEU A 407 -16.51 -3.54 24.77
CA LEU A 407 -15.09 -3.75 24.54
C LEU A 407 -14.67 -5.23 24.74
N ASN A 408 -15.26 -5.95 25.68
CA ASN A 408 -14.94 -7.36 25.91
C ASN A 408 -15.36 -8.21 24.71
N ARG A 409 -16.55 -7.94 24.17
CA ARG A 409 -17.06 -8.58 22.96
C ARG A 409 -16.18 -8.26 21.75
N ALA A 410 -15.77 -6.99 21.57
CA ALA A 410 -14.85 -6.59 20.51
C ALA A 410 -13.52 -7.33 20.59
N LEU A 411 -12.92 -7.43 21.80
CA LEU A 411 -11.66 -8.15 22.00
C LEU A 411 -11.81 -9.67 21.76
N LYS A 412 -12.95 -10.27 22.13
CA LYS A 412 -13.23 -11.67 21.83
C LYS A 412 -13.30 -11.90 20.32
N ILE A 413 -14.09 -11.11 19.58
CA ILE A 413 -14.22 -11.21 18.13
C ILE A 413 -12.86 -10.96 17.45
N SER A 414 -12.09 -9.95 17.89
CA SER A 414 -10.81 -9.59 17.28
C SER A 414 -9.78 -10.74 17.30
N ARG A 415 -9.81 -11.62 18.29
CA ARG A 415 -8.92 -12.79 18.37
C ARG A 415 -9.25 -13.87 17.33
N GLU A 416 -10.48 -13.92 16.86
CA GLU A 416 -10.95 -14.89 15.88
C GLU A 416 -10.81 -14.39 14.42
N LEU A 417 -10.66 -13.07 14.24
CA LEU A 417 -10.48 -12.45 12.92
C LEU A 417 -9.07 -12.67 12.39
N LYS A 418 -8.95 -13.21 11.18
CA LYS A 418 -7.68 -13.54 10.52
C LYS A 418 -7.20 -12.39 9.63
N PHE A 419 -6.87 -11.26 10.25
CA PHE A 419 -6.44 -10.02 9.60
C PHE A 419 -5.18 -9.46 10.24
N GLY A 420 -4.39 -8.73 9.46
CA GLY A 420 -3.17 -8.08 9.95
C GLY A 420 -3.44 -6.97 10.96
N ALA A 421 -4.61 -6.32 10.87
CA ALA A 421 -5.08 -5.40 11.90
C ALA A 421 -6.59 -5.51 12.10
N VAL A 422 -7.03 -5.32 13.34
CA VAL A 422 -8.45 -5.22 13.73
C VAL A 422 -8.66 -3.88 14.41
N ILE A 423 -9.51 -3.05 13.83
CA ILE A 423 -9.79 -1.69 14.31
C ILE A 423 -11.14 -1.68 15.05
N ILE A 424 -11.17 -1.19 16.27
CA ILE A 424 -12.40 -1.12 17.05
C ILE A 424 -12.95 0.30 17.01
N ASN A 425 -14.21 0.45 16.59
CA ASN A 425 -14.96 1.70 16.51
C ASN A 425 -14.33 2.78 15.62
N ASP A 426 -13.55 2.36 14.60
CA ASP A 426 -13.00 3.26 13.59
C ASP A 426 -12.87 2.56 12.24
N SER A 427 -12.31 3.25 11.25
CA SER A 427 -12.20 2.85 9.86
C SER A 427 -11.13 1.77 9.64
N THR A 428 -11.39 0.83 8.73
CA THR A 428 -10.34 -0.05 8.16
C THR A 428 -9.21 0.75 7.50
N ARG A 429 -9.44 2.03 7.20
CA ARG A 429 -8.44 2.96 6.65
C ARG A 429 -7.43 3.48 7.66
N LEU A 430 -7.67 3.25 8.96
CA LEU A 430 -6.78 3.71 10.02
C LEU A 430 -5.42 3.00 9.93
N ARG A 431 -4.37 3.78 9.74
CA ARG A 431 -3.00 3.31 9.61
C ARG A 431 -2.02 4.33 10.15
N TRP A 432 -1.05 3.88 10.91
CA TRP A 432 0.15 4.63 11.29
C TRP A 432 1.32 4.18 10.41
N ASP A 433 1.96 5.10 9.71
CA ASP A 433 3.02 4.77 8.75
C ASP A 433 4.29 4.17 9.41
N SER A 434 4.48 4.39 10.71
CA SER A 434 5.57 3.82 11.51
C SER A 434 5.29 2.41 12.06
N LEU A 435 4.02 1.99 12.13
CA LEU A 435 3.64 0.69 12.68
C LEU A 435 3.59 -0.40 11.60
N PRO A 436 3.72 -1.68 11.98
CA PRO A 436 3.63 -2.80 11.05
C PRO A 436 2.30 -2.79 10.28
N PHE A 437 2.39 -2.86 8.96
CA PHE A 437 1.26 -2.98 8.06
C PHE A 437 1.47 -4.16 7.12
N GLY A 438 0.47 -4.97 6.95
CA GLY A 438 0.50 -6.12 6.06
C GLY A 438 -0.55 -7.15 6.43
N GLY A 439 -0.86 -8.03 5.51
CA GLY A 439 -1.98 -8.95 5.64
C GLY A 439 -1.59 -10.35 6.11
N PHE A 440 -2.61 -11.07 6.54
CA PHE A 440 -2.62 -12.52 6.69
C PHE A 440 -3.03 -13.15 5.35
N LYS A 441 -2.96 -14.46 5.26
CA LYS A 441 -3.37 -15.25 4.10
C LYS A 441 -2.68 -14.71 2.81
N LYS A 442 -3.45 -14.43 1.74
CA LYS A 442 -2.93 -13.93 0.48
C LYS A 442 -2.86 -12.39 0.37
N SER A 443 -3.01 -11.68 1.48
CA SER A 443 -2.90 -10.21 1.48
C SER A 443 -1.47 -9.69 1.66
N GLY A 444 -0.49 -10.54 1.91
CA GLY A 444 0.91 -10.11 1.95
C GLY A 444 1.88 -11.15 2.46
N ILE A 445 3.18 -10.86 2.26
CA ILE A 445 4.32 -11.60 2.80
C ILE A 445 5.29 -10.56 3.36
N GLY A 446 5.72 -10.72 4.61
CA GLY A 446 6.46 -9.69 5.35
C GLY A 446 5.54 -8.60 5.88
N ARG A 447 6.14 -7.49 6.32
CA ARG A 447 5.41 -6.31 6.81
C ARG A 447 6.03 -5.04 6.25
N GLU A 448 5.16 -4.09 5.88
CA GLU A 448 5.52 -2.72 5.59
C GLU A 448 5.32 -1.89 6.88
N GLY A 449 6.19 -0.94 7.10
CA GLY A 449 6.30 -0.08 8.25
C GLY A 449 7.73 0.44 8.27
N VAL A 450 7.98 1.63 8.78
CA VAL A 450 9.33 2.21 8.67
C VAL A 450 10.40 1.27 9.23
N ARG A 451 10.21 0.80 10.47
CA ARG A 451 11.14 -0.10 11.14
C ARG A 451 11.16 -1.49 10.51
N ASP A 452 9.98 -2.06 10.26
CA ASP A 452 9.85 -3.42 9.73
C ASP A 452 10.48 -3.52 8.33
N THR A 453 10.20 -2.54 7.47
CA THR A 453 10.81 -2.48 6.13
C THR A 453 12.34 -2.39 6.20
N MET A 454 12.91 -1.61 7.13
CA MET A 454 14.37 -1.55 7.33
C MET A 454 14.95 -2.89 7.77
N LEU A 455 14.27 -3.59 8.68
CA LEU A 455 14.68 -4.91 9.15
C LEU A 455 14.68 -5.93 8.01
N GLU A 456 13.65 -5.93 7.18
CA GLU A 456 13.54 -6.79 6.00
C GLU A 456 14.58 -6.46 4.91
N MET A 457 15.00 -5.19 4.82
CA MET A 457 15.98 -4.68 3.84
C MET A 457 17.43 -4.75 4.33
N THR A 458 17.71 -5.48 5.42
CA THR A 458 19.04 -5.69 5.96
C THR A 458 19.29 -7.15 6.32
N GLU A 459 20.56 -7.57 6.23
CA GLU A 459 21.05 -8.87 6.71
C GLU A 459 21.67 -8.74 8.10
N ASN A 460 21.44 -9.71 8.95
CA ASN A 460 22.09 -9.78 10.26
C ASN A 460 23.40 -10.57 10.14
N LYS A 461 24.52 -9.89 10.34
CA LYS A 461 25.87 -10.47 10.27
C LYS A 461 26.45 -10.65 11.66
N LEU A 462 26.84 -11.87 11.99
CA LEU A 462 27.50 -12.19 13.24
C LEU A 462 29.01 -12.08 13.08
N ILE A 463 29.67 -11.41 14.03
CA ILE A 463 31.15 -11.29 14.12
C ILE A 463 31.57 -11.87 15.46
N ALA A 464 32.34 -12.96 15.44
CA ALA A 464 32.93 -13.58 16.62
C ALA A 464 34.44 -13.33 16.66
N ILE A 465 34.93 -12.78 17.77
CA ILE A 465 36.32 -12.48 18.03
C ILE A 465 36.79 -13.39 19.16
N THR A 466 37.84 -14.17 18.93
CA THR A 466 38.51 -14.93 19.98
C THR A 466 39.71 -14.10 20.48
N LEU A 467 39.73 -13.85 21.79
CA LEU A 467 40.85 -13.19 22.43
C LEU A 467 41.99 -14.20 22.60
N VAL A 468 43.20 -13.85 22.13
CA VAL A 468 44.40 -14.71 22.14
C VAL A 468 45.34 -14.23 23.26
#